data_4d0ac2a84a0785317e6a19fbbda0b1a7
#
_entry.id   4d0ac2a84a0785317e6a19fbbda0b1a7
#
_cell.length_a   1.000
_cell.length_b   1.000
_cell.length_c   1.000
_cell.angle_alpha   90.00
_cell.angle_beta   90.00
_cell.angle_gamma   90.00
#
_symmetry.space_group_name_H-M   'P 1'
#
loop_
_entity.id
_entity.type
_entity.pdbx_description
1 polymer ?
#
loop_
_entity_poly.entity_id
_entity_poly.type
_entity_poly.pdbx_seq_one_letter_code
_entity_poly.pdbx_strand_id
1 'polypeptide(L)'
;ARFSEEQIQKYYAGTDPDYPSTDWVDYLMRKMTPQHQHNLSLQGGTEQIKYYGFFGYLDQESMIRRGGGNYQRYNIRSNIDAKILKNLSMSVDFSTIIENRRFPWRDDQGENSVWNDIWNTEPIYPSSLPDPTKIPYASTNGTGGAHITSNRNLSGTRDTDNQSIRASGSLKYDVTAVPGLSAKAFVALDKWSQDYKFFQYLPDTYLYNYASDTYTLQSLSLEKKLTQQASKGQRLTAQFSLNYERTFAEDHDL
;
A
#
# COMPACT_ATOMS: atom_id res chain seq x y z
N ALA A 1 -17.23 35.94 21.20
CA ALA A 1 -16.18 34.91 21.28
C ALA A 1 -16.82 33.60 21.76
N ARG A 2 -16.34 32.45 21.31
CA ARG A 2 -16.83 31.10 21.73
C ARG A 2 -16.44 30.81 23.19
N PHE A 3 -15.30 31.38 23.64
CA PHE A 3 -14.75 31.19 24.98
C PHE A 3 -14.42 32.53 25.65
N SER A 4 -14.51 32.58 26.98
CA SER A 4 -14.01 33.70 27.77
C SER A 4 -12.47 33.65 27.85
N GLU A 5 -11.83 34.78 28.19
CA GLU A 5 -10.39 34.84 28.38
C GLU A 5 -9.90 33.84 29.43
N GLU A 6 -10.63 33.71 30.56
CA GLU A 6 -10.32 32.73 31.59
C GLU A 6 -10.34 31.27 31.06
N GLN A 7 -11.36 30.91 30.26
CA GLN A 7 -11.46 29.59 29.65
C GLN A 7 -10.30 29.33 28.67
N ILE A 8 -9.93 30.34 27.87
CA ILE A 8 -8.80 30.26 26.96
C ILE A 8 -7.51 29.95 27.73
N GLN A 9 -7.25 30.64 28.83
CA GLN A 9 -6.06 30.40 29.68
C GLN A 9 -6.08 29.00 30.30
N LYS A 10 -7.23 28.47 30.71
CA LYS A 10 -7.37 27.10 31.20
C LYS A 10 -7.04 26.06 30.13
N TYR A 11 -7.53 26.24 28.89
CA TYR A 11 -7.17 25.38 27.77
C TYR A 11 -5.67 25.43 27.45
N TYR A 12 -5.05 26.60 27.47
CA TYR A 12 -3.60 26.71 27.28
C TYR A 12 -2.81 26.02 28.38
N ALA A 13 -3.27 26.08 29.62
CA ALA A 13 -2.62 25.39 30.74
C ALA A 13 -2.75 23.86 30.62
N GLY A 14 -3.89 23.34 30.11
CA GLY A 14 -4.16 21.92 29.90
C GLY A 14 -4.08 21.04 31.16
N THR A 15 -4.19 21.65 32.33
CA THR A 15 -4.07 20.97 33.65
C THR A 15 -5.41 20.66 34.29
N ASP A 16 -6.48 21.28 33.79
CA ASP A 16 -7.84 21.10 34.28
C ASP A 16 -8.55 20.08 33.37
N PRO A 17 -9.08 18.97 33.88
CA PRO A 17 -9.77 17.95 33.06
C PRO A 17 -10.99 18.48 32.28
N ASP A 18 -11.65 19.54 32.79
CA ASP A 18 -12.75 20.21 32.07
C ASP A 18 -12.26 21.09 30.91
N TYR A 19 -10.96 21.38 30.86
CA TYR A 19 -10.32 22.21 29.83
C TYR A 19 -9.10 21.51 29.22
N PRO A 20 -9.30 20.36 28.55
CA PRO A 20 -8.20 19.60 27.97
C PRO A 20 -7.49 20.38 26.86
N SER A 21 -6.21 20.10 26.68
CA SER A 21 -5.39 20.63 25.57
C SER A 21 -4.66 19.46 24.89
N THR A 22 -5.35 18.80 23.97
CA THR A 22 -4.82 17.61 23.31
C THR A 22 -4.04 18.00 22.07
N ASP A 23 -2.75 17.67 22.03
CA ASP A 23 -1.98 17.66 20.80
C ASP A 23 -2.30 16.38 20.01
N TRP A 24 -3.23 16.50 19.07
CA TRP A 24 -3.68 15.38 18.24
C TRP A 24 -2.58 14.83 17.32
N VAL A 25 -1.63 15.67 16.92
CA VAL A 25 -0.51 15.23 16.08
C VAL A 25 0.41 14.31 16.90
N ASP A 26 0.85 14.74 18.09
CA ASP A 26 1.70 13.91 18.94
C ASP A 26 0.96 12.66 19.45
N TYR A 27 -0.34 12.78 19.75
CA TYR A 27 -1.17 11.65 20.19
C TYR A 27 -1.33 10.56 19.11
N LEU A 28 -1.53 10.95 17.87
CA LEU A 28 -1.87 10.04 16.75
C LEU A 28 -0.66 9.59 15.96
N MET A 29 0.38 10.42 15.85
CA MET A 29 1.49 10.16 14.94
C MET A 29 2.72 9.59 15.64
N ARG A 30 3.44 8.76 14.93
CA ARG A 30 4.77 8.27 15.31
C ARG A 30 5.82 9.28 14.88
N LYS A 31 6.84 9.50 15.70
CA LYS A 31 8.03 10.29 15.32
C LYS A 31 8.88 9.58 14.27
N MET A 32 8.86 8.26 14.27
CA MET A 32 9.56 7.41 13.31
C MET A 32 8.68 6.23 12.93
N THR A 33 8.67 5.90 11.64
CA THR A 33 7.91 4.78 11.11
C THR A 33 8.84 3.62 10.78
N PRO A 34 8.65 2.43 11.37
CA PRO A 34 9.44 1.27 11.03
C PRO A 34 9.24 0.84 9.58
N GLN A 35 10.34 0.52 8.92
CA GLN A 35 10.36 -0.10 7.60
C GLN A 35 11.40 -1.21 7.59
N HIS A 36 11.03 -2.38 7.10
CA HIS A 36 11.91 -3.52 6.93
C HIS A 36 11.99 -3.89 5.45
N GLN A 37 13.20 -3.99 4.93
CA GLN A 37 13.42 -4.41 3.54
C GLN A 37 14.50 -5.49 3.50
N HIS A 38 14.17 -6.61 2.85
CA HIS A 38 15.07 -7.74 2.66
C HIS A 38 15.10 -8.10 1.18
N ASN A 39 16.32 -8.23 0.65
CA ASN A 39 16.54 -8.62 -0.74
C ASN A 39 17.53 -9.78 -0.76
N LEU A 40 17.20 -10.81 -1.53
CA LEU A 40 18.06 -11.95 -1.80
C LEU A 40 18.16 -12.14 -3.30
N SER A 41 19.37 -12.29 -3.82
CA SER A 41 19.58 -12.65 -5.21
C SER A 41 20.55 -13.80 -5.33
N LEU A 42 20.32 -14.64 -6.33
CA LEU A 42 21.16 -15.77 -6.71
C LEU A 42 21.38 -15.71 -8.21
N GLN A 43 22.60 -15.82 -8.64
CA GLN A 43 22.94 -15.90 -10.05
C GLN A 43 24.07 -16.90 -10.29
N GLY A 44 24.06 -17.54 -11.44
CA GLY A 44 25.09 -18.48 -11.80
C GLY A 44 24.87 -19.00 -13.21
N GLY A 45 25.71 -19.97 -13.57
CA GLY A 45 25.55 -20.63 -14.84
C GLY A 45 26.82 -21.22 -15.40
N THR A 46 26.69 -21.79 -16.58
CA THR A 46 27.74 -22.33 -17.43
C THR A 46 27.69 -21.60 -18.79
N GLU A 47 28.51 -22.02 -19.75
CA GLU A 47 28.40 -21.53 -21.12
C GLU A 47 27.07 -21.89 -21.79
N GLN A 48 26.39 -22.95 -21.32
CA GLN A 48 25.13 -23.43 -21.87
C GLN A 48 23.92 -22.89 -21.14
N ILE A 49 23.98 -22.64 -19.83
CA ILE A 49 22.83 -22.22 -19.03
C ILE A 49 23.26 -21.08 -18.13
N LYS A 50 22.51 -20.00 -18.12
CA LYS A 50 22.62 -18.89 -17.17
C LYS A 50 21.30 -18.75 -16.44
N TYR A 51 21.37 -18.47 -15.15
CA TYR A 51 20.17 -18.24 -14.36
C TYR A 51 20.35 -17.07 -13.38
N TYR A 52 19.25 -16.43 -13.11
CA TYR A 52 19.11 -15.38 -12.10
C TYR A 52 17.82 -15.60 -11.32
N GLY A 53 17.89 -15.48 -10.02
CA GLY A 53 16.76 -15.49 -9.11
C GLY A 53 16.82 -14.30 -8.16
N PHE A 54 15.68 -13.70 -7.86
CA PHE A 54 15.55 -12.60 -6.93
C PHE A 54 14.29 -12.76 -6.10
N PHE A 55 14.42 -12.51 -4.78
CA PHE A 55 13.34 -12.35 -3.83
C PHE A 55 13.52 -11.04 -3.07
N GLY A 56 12.49 -10.19 -3.06
CA GLY A 56 12.45 -8.97 -2.28
C GLY A 56 11.21 -8.95 -1.39
N TYR A 57 11.38 -8.51 -0.17
CA TYR A 57 10.32 -8.27 0.80
C TYR A 57 10.45 -6.86 1.36
N LEU A 58 9.33 -6.14 1.41
CA LEU A 58 9.21 -4.84 2.05
C LEU A 58 8.00 -4.88 2.97
N ASP A 59 8.18 -4.43 4.21
CA ASP A 59 7.11 -4.13 5.17
C ASP A 59 7.31 -2.72 5.72
N GLN A 60 6.28 -1.90 5.59
CA GLN A 60 6.28 -0.52 6.05
C GLN A 60 5.02 -0.26 6.87
N GLU A 61 5.21 0.12 8.12
CA GLU A 61 4.11 0.52 8.98
C GLU A 61 3.61 1.94 8.66
N SER A 62 2.38 2.24 9.04
CA SER A 62 1.81 3.58 8.96
C SER A 62 2.49 4.54 9.94
N MET A 63 2.56 5.82 9.61
CA MET A 63 2.94 6.89 10.54
C MET A 63 1.91 7.05 11.67
N ILE A 64 0.69 6.56 11.51
CA ILE A 64 -0.35 6.59 12.53
C ILE A 64 -0.06 5.52 13.58
N ARG A 65 0.02 5.94 14.84
CA ARG A 65 0.48 5.11 15.96
C ARG A 65 -0.43 3.95 16.29
N ARG A 66 -1.75 4.15 16.21
CA ARG A 66 -2.76 3.18 16.64
C ARG A 66 -3.70 2.83 15.49
N GLY A 67 -3.59 1.59 15.00
CA GLY A 67 -4.51 1.11 13.97
C GLY A 67 -4.38 1.78 12.60
N GLY A 68 -3.25 2.43 12.31
CA GLY A 68 -3.01 3.11 11.03
C GLY A 68 -2.74 2.17 9.85
N GLY A 69 -2.51 0.88 10.13
CA GLY A 69 -2.27 -0.12 9.09
C GLY A 69 -0.83 -0.23 8.65
N ASN A 70 -0.62 -0.91 7.53
CA ASN A 70 0.70 -1.16 6.96
C ASN A 70 0.63 -1.42 5.44
N TYR A 71 1.80 -1.40 4.82
CA TYR A 71 2.03 -1.80 3.43
C TYR A 71 3.07 -2.90 3.36
N GLN A 72 2.76 -3.99 2.67
CA GLN A 72 3.68 -5.10 2.42
C GLN A 72 3.82 -5.36 0.93
N ARG A 73 5.04 -5.65 0.48
CA ARG A 73 5.33 -6.00 -0.90
C ARG A 73 6.29 -7.17 -0.99
N TYR A 74 5.91 -8.15 -1.79
CA TYR A 74 6.77 -9.27 -2.21
C TYR A 74 7.09 -9.11 -3.68
N ASN A 75 8.34 -9.33 -4.05
CA ASN A 75 8.83 -9.26 -5.42
C ASN A 75 9.67 -10.49 -5.70
N ILE A 76 9.26 -11.30 -6.67
CA ILE A 76 9.98 -12.49 -7.08
C ILE A 76 10.31 -12.35 -8.56
N ARG A 77 11.55 -12.68 -8.94
CA ARG A 77 11.99 -12.72 -10.33
C ARG A 77 12.86 -13.94 -10.57
N SER A 78 12.70 -14.57 -11.72
CA SER A 78 13.54 -15.64 -12.21
C SER A 78 13.78 -15.46 -13.71
N ASN A 79 15.02 -15.55 -14.14
CA ASN A 79 15.42 -15.52 -15.55
C ASN A 79 16.33 -16.72 -15.81
N ILE A 80 16.08 -17.42 -16.91
CA ILE A 80 16.88 -18.56 -17.36
C ILE A 80 17.14 -18.40 -18.86
N ASP A 81 18.42 -18.39 -19.22
CA ASP A 81 18.89 -18.44 -20.60
C ASP A 81 19.60 -19.75 -20.85
N ALA A 82 19.23 -20.50 -21.88
CA ALA A 82 19.80 -21.79 -22.21
C ALA A 82 20.14 -21.90 -23.70
N LYS A 83 21.33 -22.38 -23.99
CA LYS A 83 21.70 -22.88 -25.34
C LYS A 83 21.34 -24.36 -25.42
N ILE A 84 20.20 -24.66 -26.04
CA ILE A 84 19.68 -26.04 -26.17
C ILE A 84 20.48 -26.82 -27.19
N LEU A 85 20.82 -26.16 -28.30
CA LEU A 85 21.69 -26.68 -29.36
C LEU A 85 22.71 -25.59 -29.76
N LYS A 86 23.67 -25.91 -30.60
CA LYS A 86 24.66 -24.93 -31.10
C LYS A 86 24.00 -23.70 -31.75
N ASN A 87 22.83 -23.92 -32.36
CA ASN A 87 22.08 -22.92 -33.13
C ASN A 87 20.67 -22.67 -32.57
N LEU A 88 20.35 -23.17 -31.36
CA LEU A 88 19.04 -22.96 -30.72
C LEU A 88 19.24 -22.51 -29.30
N SER A 89 18.73 -21.31 -28.98
CA SER A 89 18.70 -20.76 -27.64
C SER A 89 17.28 -20.49 -27.18
N MET A 90 17.06 -20.58 -25.87
CA MET A 90 15.82 -20.34 -25.18
C MET A 90 16.06 -19.37 -24.02
N SER A 91 15.13 -18.44 -23.85
CA SER A 91 15.04 -17.62 -22.64
C SER A 91 13.67 -17.80 -22.01
N VAL A 92 13.63 -17.91 -20.67
CA VAL A 92 12.40 -17.96 -19.88
C VAL A 92 12.53 -16.96 -18.75
N ASP A 93 11.54 -16.06 -18.67
CA ASP A 93 11.45 -15.05 -17.63
C ASP A 93 10.16 -15.22 -16.83
N PHE A 94 10.27 -15.08 -15.54
CA PHE A 94 9.14 -15.05 -14.63
C PHE A 94 9.30 -13.89 -13.65
N SER A 95 8.23 -13.13 -13.42
CA SER A 95 8.20 -12.15 -12.33
C SER A 95 6.81 -12.06 -11.73
N THR A 96 6.76 -11.83 -10.43
CA THR A 96 5.51 -11.51 -9.72
C THR A 96 5.76 -10.46 -8.66
N ILE A 97 4.78 -9.56 -8.51
CA ILE A 97 4.71 -8.58 -7.44
C ILE A 97 3.38 -8.78 -6.74
N ILE A 98 3.43 -8.89 -5.41
CA ILE A 98 2.26 -8.98 -4.55
C ILE A 98 2.35 -7.83 -3.56
N GLU A 99 1.29 -7.02 -3.49
CA GLU A 99 1.21 -5.85 -2.62
C GLU A 99 -0.06 -5.93 -1.78
N ASN A 100 0.11 -5.77 -0.47
CA ASN A 100 -0.99 -5.72 0.48
C ASN A 100 -0.98 -4.36 1.16
N ARG A 101 -2.06 -3.59 1.03
CA ARG A 101 -2.27 -2.31 1.72
C ARG A 101 -3.40 -2.47 2.73
N ARG A 102 -3.14 -2.07 3.95
CA ARG A 102 -4.08 -2.12 5.08
C ARG A 102 -4.16 -0.75 5.71
N PHE A 103 -5.24 -0.02 5.46
CA PHE A 103 -5.42 1.34 5.95
C PHE A 103 -6.75 1.51 6.70
N PRO A 104 -6.93 2.58 7.47
CA PRO A 104 -8.25 2.99 7.94
C PRO A 104 -9.19 3.23 6.75
N TRP A 105 -10.50 3.24 7.03
CA TRP A 105 -11.49 3.47 5.97
C TRP A 105 -11.36 4.85 5.31
N ARG A 106 -10.90 5.83 6.05
CA ARG A 106 -10.70 7.20 5.59
C ARG A 106 -9.61 7.25 4.52
N ASP A 107 -9.75 8.15 3.57
CA ASP A 107 -8.77 8.32 2.51
C ASP A 107 -7.41 8.81 3.04
N ASP A 108 -6.35 8.57 2.30
CA ASP A 108 -5.03 9.11 2.59
C ASP A 108 -4.79 10.47 1.91
N GLN A 109 -5.71 10.93 1.05
CA GLN A 109 -5.62 12.18 0.31
C GLN A 109 -6.96 12.90 0.20
N GLY A 110 -6.91 14.22 0.01
CA GLY A 110 -8.08 15.06 -0.22
C GLY A 110 -8.80 15.50 1.05
N GLU A 111 -9.95 16.15 0.87
CA GLU A 111 -10.75 16.76 1.94
C GLU A 111 -11.30 15.73 2.95
N ASN A 112 -11.49 14.49 2.49
CA ASN A 112 -11.98 13.39 3.32
C ASN A 112 -10.85 12.48 3.81
N SER A 113 -9.66 13.02 4.00
CA SER A 113 -8.48 12.25 4.41
C SER A 113 -8.30 12.21 5.92
N VAL A 114 -7.57 11.19 6.37
CA VAL A 114 -7.09 11.09 7.76
C VAL A 114 -6.29 12.33 8.16
N TRP A 115 -5.48 12.86 7.25
CA TRP A 115 -4.68 14.06 7.47
C TRP A 115 -5.54 15.29 7.74
N ASN A 116 -6.59 15.47 6.92
CA ASN A 116 -7.54 16.55 7.14
C ASN A 116 -8.26 16.43 8.49
N ASP A 117 -8.62 15.21 8.87
CA ASP A 117 -9.23 14.97 10.19
C ASP A 117 -8.26 15.31 11.33
N ILE A 118 -6.97 14.94 11.21
CA ILE A 118 -5.96 15.26 12.23
C ILE A 118 -5.80 16.78 12.39
N TRP A 119 -5.72 17.53 11.28
CA TRP A 119 -5.56 18.98 11.30
C TRP A 119 -6.79 19.73 11.79
N ASN A 120 -7.98 19.17 11.58
CA ASN A 120 -9.25 19.83 11.94
C ASN A 120 -9.84 19.36 13.28
N THR A 121 -9.26 18.34 13.93
CA THR A 121 -9.70 17.96 15.28
C THR A 121 -9.24 18.99 16.29
N GLU A 122 -10.19 19.66 16.93
CA GLU A 122 -9.89 20.73 17.88
C GLU A 122 -9.20 20.19 19.14
N PRO A 123 -8.18 20.89 19.67
CA PRO A 123 -7.43 20.47 20.86
C PRO A 123 -8.25 20.49 22.17
N ILE A 124 -9.40 21.14 22.15
CA ILE A 124 -10.29 21.26 23.32
C ILE A 124 -11.03 19.98 23.70
N TYR A 125 -10.86 18.91 22.92
CA TYR A 125 -11.44 17.60 23.22
C TYR A 125 -10.39 16.67 23.86
N PRO A 126 -10.79 15.87 24.89
CA PRO A 126 -9.87 14.95 25.56
C PRO A 126 -9.50 13.76 24.65
N SER A 127 -8.29 13.25 24.80
CA SER A 127 -7.84 12.03 24.10
C SER A 127 -8.27 10.72 24.79
N SER A 128 -8.75 10.81 26.04
CA SER A 128 -9.25 9.68 26.84
C SER A 128 -10.31 10.17 27.83
N LEU A 129 -11.12 9.23 28.31
CA LEU A 129 -12.13 9.45 29.34
C LEU A 129 -11.78 8.68 30.62
N PRO A 130 -12.37 9.01 31.80
CA PRO A 130 -12.17 8.26 33.03
C PRO A 130 -12.50 6.76 32.87
N ASP A 131 -13.57 6.43 32.16
CA ASP A 131 -13.88 5.06 31.75
C ASP A 131 -13.16 4.74 30.42
N PRO A 132 -12.11 3.88 30.42
CA PRO A 132 -11.32 3.56 29.23
C PRO A 132 -12.09 2.73 28.20
N THR A 133 -13.28 2.22 28.53
CA THR A 133 -14.14 1.51 27.58
C THR A 133 -14.97 2.44 26.71
N LYS A 134 -15.05 3.72 27.07
CA LYS A 134 -15.78 4.77 26.36
C LYS A 134 -14.84 5.57 25.47
N ILE A 135 -15.25 5.76 24.22
CA ILE A 135 -14.48 6.52 23.24
C ILE A 135 -14.86 7.99 23.37
N PRO A 136 -13.89 8.91 23.59
CA PRO A 136 -14.18 10.33 23.68
C PRO A 136 -14.71 10.86 22.34
N TYR A 137 -15.67 11.75 22.40
CA TYR A 137 -16.11 12.53 21.25
C TYR A 137 -15.13 13.67 20.99
N ALA A 138 -14.78 13.88 19.71
CA ALA A 138 -14.10 15.08 19.27
C ALA A 138 -14.72 15.55 17.95
N SER A 139 -15.13 16.82 17.89
CA SER A 139 -15.76 17.35 16.71
C SER A 139 -14.77 17.48 15.56
N THR A 140 -15.05 16.80 14.46
CA THR A 140 -14.34 16.97 13.20
C THR A 140 -15.21 16.46 12.04
N ASN A 141 -15.60 17.28 11.12
CA ASN A 141 -16.33 16.91 9.88
C ASN A 141 -17.43 15.84 10.07
N GLY A 142 -18.09 15.80 11.24
CA GLY A 142 -19.14 14.84 11.57
C GLY A 142 -18.67 13.40 11.83
N THR A 143 -17.38 13.16 12.02
CA THR A 143 -16.80 11.83 12.15
C THR A 143 -16.39 11.43 13.57
N GLY A 144 -16.56 12.31 14.56
CA GLY A 144 -16.25 12.05 15.96
C GLY A 144 -14.78 12.19 16.35
N GLY A 145 -13.91 12.59 15.42
CA GLY A 145 -12.52 12.91 15.68
C GLY A 145 -11.50 12.02 14.96
N ALA A 146 -10.30 12.56 14.79
CA ALA A 146 -9.21 11.91 14.07
C ALA A 146 -8.76 10.60 14.71
N HIS A 147 -8.84 10.45 16.04
CA HIS A 147 -8.48 9.23 16.76
C HIS A 147 -9.39 8.04 16.40
N ILE A 148 -10.60 8.31 15.91
CA ILE A 148 -11.52 7.29 15.40
C ILE A 148 -11.20 7.01 13.94
N THR A 149 -11.20 8.04 13.10
CA THR A 149 -11.08 7.89 11.64
C THR A 149 -9.71 7.37 11.18
N SER A 150 -8.67 7.63 11.96
CA SER A 150 -7.32 7.11 11.72
C SER A 150 -7.07 5.68 12.22
N ASN A 151 -8.02 5.11 12.97
CA ASN A 151 -7.88 3.79 13.57
C ASN A 151 -8.80 2.77 12.91
N ARG A 152 -8.22 1.87 12.12
CA ARG A 152 -8.95 0.81 11.40
C ARG A 152 -9.73 -0.15 12.31
N ASN A 153 -9.34 -0.26 13.58
CA ASN A 153 -10.03 -1.12 14.55
C ASN A 153 -11.28 -0.45 15.15
N LEU A 154 -11.38 0.89 15.06
CA LEU A 154 -12.49 1.67 15.60
C LEU A 154 -13.49 2.11 14.55
N SER A 155 -13.08 2.31 13.30
CA SER A 155 -13.94 2.95 12.31
C SER A 155 -14.04 2.19 10.98
N GLY A 156 -13.28 1.10 10.82
CA GLY A 156 -13.29 0.28 9.62
C GLY A 156 -12.03 0.37 8.79
N THR A 157 -12.03 -0.33 7.67
CA THR A 157 -10.82 -0.65 6.90
C THR A 157 -10.96 -0.31 5.44
N ARG A 158 -9.84 0.01 4.82
CA ARG A 158 -9.63 0.07 3.37
C ARG A 158 -8.45 -0.84 3.04
N ASP A 159 -8.76 -2.02 2.58
CA ASP A 159 -7.78 -3.05 2.27
C ASP A 159 -7.68 -3.22 0.75
N THR A 160 -6.47 -3.26 0.24
CA THR A 160 -6.21 -3.48 -1.19
C THR A 160 -5.13 -4.52 -1.34
N ASP A 161 -5.42 -5.56 -2.10
CA ASP A 161 -4.48 -6.60 -2.48
C ASP A 161 -4.26 -6.54 -3.98
N ASN A 162 -3.04 -6.24 -4.40
CA ASN A 162 -2.64 -6.21 -5.81
C ASN A 162 -1.70 -7.37 -6.09
N GLN A 163 -1.91 -8.03 -7.20
CA GLN A 163 -1.00 -9.04 -7.71
C GLN A 163 -0.75 -8.81 -9.20
N SER A 164 0.51 -8.85 -9.60
CA SER A 164 0.91 -8.91 -11.00
C SER A 164 1.82 -10.09 -11.24
N ILE A 165 1.58 -10.84 -12.31
CA ILE A 165 2.37 -11.98 -12.75
C ILE A 165 2.71 -11.76 -14.23
N ARG A 166 3.99 -11.88 -14.54
CA ARG A 166 4.48 -11.94 -15.92
C ARG A 166 5.29 -13.21 -16.11
N ALA A 167 4.96 -13.97 -17.15
CA ALA A 167 5.76 -15.08 -17.62
C ALA A 167 6.03 -14.88 -19.11
N SER A 168 7.27 -15.02 -19.54
CA SER A 168 7.62 -14.93 -20.96
C SER A 168 8.63 -15.99 -21.34
N GLY A 169 8.59 -16.39 -22.61
CA GLY A 169 9.54 -17.30 -23.19
C GLY A 169 9.90 -16.89 -24.60
N SER A 170 11.13 -17.12 -25.00
CA SER A 170 11.57 -16.94 -26.36
C SER A 170 12.45 -18.10 -26.82
N LEU A 171 12.35 -18.43 -28.12
CA LEU A 171 13.24 -19.33 -28.81
C LEU A 171 13.89 -18.56 -29.97
N LYS A 172 15.22 -18.64 -30.06
CA LYS A 172 16.00 -18.09 -31.15
C LYS A 172 16.70 -19.24 -31.86
N TYR A 173 16.48 -19.35 -33.18
CA TYR A 173 17.13 -20.33 -34.06
C TYR A 173 18.00 -19.61 -35.08
N ASP A 174 19.30 -19.87 -35.06
CA ASP A 174 20.24 -19.36 -36.05
C ASP A 174 20.25 -20.36 -37.25
N VAL A 175 19.86 -19.88 -38.44
CA VAL A 175 19.68 -20.71 -39.63
C VAL A 175 21.05 -21.05 -40.21
N THR A 176 21.50 -22.28 -39.99
CA THR A 176 22.84 -22.73 -40.40
C THR A 176 23.08 -22.71 -41.89
N ALA A 177 22.01 -22.88 -42.70
CA ALA A 177 22.08 -22.84 -44.15
C ALA A 177 22.26 -21.43 -44.73
N VAL A 178 21.95 -20.39 -43.96
CA VAL A 178 22.06 -18.98 -44.40
C VAL A 178 22.80 -18.20 -43.30
N PRO A 179 24.13 -18.03 -43.44
CA PRO A 179 24.91 -17.28 -42.44
C PRO A 179 24.35 -15.87 -42.22
N GLY A 180 24.14 -15.51 -40.97
CA GLY A 180 23.56 -14.21 -40.56
C GLY A 180 22.04 -14.19 -40.41
N LEU A 181 21.32 -15.23 -40.87
CA LEU A 181 19.87 -15.32 -40.72
C LEU A 181 19.50 -15.98 -39.38
N SER A 182 18.63 -15.35 -38.63
CA SER A 182 18.01 -15.94 -37.39
C SER A 182 16.50 -15.74 -37.37
N ALA A 183 15.81 -16.70 -36.77
CA ALA A 183 14.38 -16.64 -36.50
C ALA A 183 14.17 -16.59 -34.98
N LYS A 184 13.26 -15.73 -34.50
CA LYS A 184 12.90 -15.66 -33.11
C LYS A 184 11.39 -15.72 -32.92
N ALA A 185 10.94 -16.62 -32.06
CA ALA A 185 9.58 -16.67 -31.52
C ALA A 185 9.58 -16.21 -30.08
N PHE A 186 8.59 -15.42 -29.69
CA PHE A 186 8.42 -14.90 -28.33
C PHE A 186 6.95 -15.01 -27.93
N VAL A 187 6.71 -15.44 -26.69
CA VAL A 187 5.39 -15.45 -26.06
C VAL A 187 5.51 -14.86 -24.66
N ALA A 188 4.57 -13.99 -24.28
CA ALA A 188 4.45 -13.45 -22.93
C ALA A 188 3.00 -13.47 -22.46
N LEU A 189 2.82 -13.84 -21.21
CA LEU A 189 1.56 -13.76 -20.48
C LEU A 189 1.72 -12.80 -19.31
N ASP A 190 0.95 -11.71 -19.33
CA ASP A 190 0.80 -10.78 -18.22
C ASP A 190 -0.57 -11.00 -17.59
N LYS A 191 -0.61 -11.17 -16.27
CA LYS A 191 -1.85 -11.21 -15.47
C LYS A 191 -1.76 -10.22 -14.34
N TRP A 192 -2.86 -9.57 -14.03
CA TRP A 192 -2.98 -8.72 -12.85
C TRP A 192 -4.34 -8.92 -12.21
N SER A 193 -4.37 -8.79 -10.89
CA SER A 193 -5.60 -8.74 -10.10
C SER A 193 -5.47 -7.69 -9.01
N GLN A 194 -6.59 -7.07 -8.68
CA GLN A 194 -6.76 -6.18 -7.56
C GLN A 194 -8.03 -6.58 -6.83
N ASP A 195 -7.91 -6.89 -5.54
CA ASP A 195 -9.03 -7.08 -4.63
C ASP A 195 -9.06 -5.89 -3.68
N TYR A 196 -10.18 -5.18 -3.70
CA TYR A 196 -10.42 -4.01 -2.87
C TYR A 196 -11.59 -4.29 -1.93
N LYS A 197 -11.37 -4.06 -0.61
CA LYS A 197 -12.38 -4.16 0.42
C LYS A 197 -12.38 -2.87 1.24
N PHE A 198 -13.54 -2.24 1.26
CA PHE A 198 -13.79 -1.05 2.04
C PHE A 198 -14.92 -1.34 3.02
N PHE A 199 -14.68 -1.09 4.30
CA PHE A 199 -15.68 -1.18 5.35
C PHE A 199 -15.60 0.05 6.22
N GLN A 200 -16.73 0.74 6.41
CA GLN A 200 -16.82 1.92 7.28
C GLN A 200 -17.94 1.75 8.30
N TYR A 201 -17.67 2.18 9.50
CA TYR A 201 -18.64 2.43 10.56
C TYR A 201 -18.08 3.49 11.50
N LEU A 202 -18.96 4.09 12.32
CA LEU A 202 -18.50 4.91 13.44
C LEU A 202 -19.00 4.30 14.73
N PRO A 203 -18.14 4.21 15.77
CA PRO A 203 -18.54 3.75 17.08
C PRO A 203 -19.35 4.82 17.81
N ASP A 204 -20.03 4.41 18.87
CA ASP A 204 -20.60 5.34 19.82
C ASP A 204 -19.47 6.09 20.54
N THR A 205 -19.66 7.41 20.70
CA THR A 205 -18.71 8.29 21.38
C THR A 205 -19.39 9.01 22.54
N TYR A 206 -18.60 9.55 23.44
CA TYR A 206 -19.11 10.10 24.67
C TYR A 206 -18.46 11.44 25.00
N LEU A 207 -19.28 12.37 25.51
CA LEU A 207 -18.82 13.50 26.28
C LEU A 207 -18.95 13.15 27.76
N TYR A 208 -17.98 13.58 28.57
CA TYR A 208 -17.99 13.39 30.01
C TYR A 208 -18.08 14.73 30.71
N ASN A 209 -18.93 14.80 31.72
CA ASN A 209 -19.07 15.96 32.59
C ASN A 209 -18.47 15.63 33.94
N TYR A 210 -17.33 16.28 34.27
CA TYR A 210 -16.61 16.03 35.51
C TYR A 210 -17.37 16.52 36.74
N ALA A 211 -18.22 17.57 36.64
CA ALA A 211 -18.96 18.09 37.76
C ALA A 211 -20.10 17.19 38.24
N SER A 212 -20.74 16.46 37.29
CA SER A 212 -21.88 15.58 37.58
C SER A 212 -21.54 14.10 37.48
N ASP A 213 -20.30 13.75 37.13
CA ASP A 213 -19.84 12.37 36.92
C ASP A 213 -20.73 11.59 35.93
N THR A 214 -21.09 12.24 34.80
CA THR A 214 -22.04 11.67 33.85
C THR A 214 -21.47 11.62 32.42
N TYR A 215 -21.86 10.57 31.70
CA TYR A 215 -21.53 10.38 30.29
C TYR A 215 -22.76 10.73 29.43
N THR A 216 -22.53 11.55 28.43
CA THR A 216 -23.54 11.86 27.40
C THR A 216 -23.14 11.18 26.08
N LEU A 217 -24.00 10.30 25.58
CA LEU A 217 -23.79 9.62 24.31
C LEU A 217 -23.85 10.64 23.16
N GLN A 218 -22.84 10.61 22.30
CA GLN A 218 -22.78 11.31 21.04
C GLN A 218 -22.81 10.28 19.91
N SER A 219 -24.02 9.96 19.45
CA SER A 219 -24.19 9.05 18.32
C SER A 219 -23.83 9.76 17.02
N LEU A 220 -22.91 9.19 16.27
CA LEU A 220 -22.48 9.69 14.97
C LEU A 220 -23.29 9.01 13.88
N SER A 221 -23.95 9.83 13.06
CA SER A 221 -24.82 9.35 11.99
C SER A 221 -24.02 9.06 10.72
N LEU A 222 -23.24 7.99 10.71
CA LEU A 222 -22.65 7.47 9.48
C LEU A 222 -23.18 6.07 9.19
N GLU A 223 -23.72 5.90 8.00
CA GLU A 223 -24.21 4.59 7.56
C GLU A 223 -23.06 3.57 7.50
N LYS A 224 -23.29 2.38 8.06
CA LYS A 224 -22.36 1.25 7.91
C LYS A 224 -22.35 0.81 6.46
N LYS A 225 -21.17 0.82 5.85
CA LYS A 225 -21.00 0.51 4.43
C LYS A 225 -19.91 -0.52 4.22
N LEU A 226 -20.23 -1.56 3.46
CA LEU A 226 -19.27 -2.52 2.95
C LEU A 226 -19.25 -2.44 1.42
N THR A 227 -18.08 -2.24 0.86
CA THR A 227 -17.84 -2.32 -0.59
C THR A 227 -16.75 -3.34 -0.83
N GLN A 228 -16.99 -4.28 -1.74
CA GLN A 228 -15.99 -5.20 -2.25
C GLN A 228 -15.93 -5.10 -3.76
N GLN A 229 -14.72 -5.00 -4.29
CA GLN A 229 -14.48 -4.92 -5.72
C GLN A 229 -13.30 -5.80 -6.08
N ALA A 230 -13.48 -6.65 -7.08
CA ALA A 230 -12.41 -7.41 -7.69
C ALA A 230 -12.22 -6.98 -9.14
N SER A 231 -11.01 -6.63 -9.50
CA SER A 231 -10.63 -6.30 -10.88
C SER A 231 -9.49 -7.21 -11.29
N LYS A 232 -9.56 -7.75 -12.49
CA LYS A 232 -8.51 -8.63 -13.03
C LYS A 232 -8.40 -8.47 -14.55
N GLY A 233 -7.21 -8.67 -15.04
CA GLY A 233 -6.96 -8.65 -16.46
C GLY A 233 -5.82 -9.56 -16.85
N GLN A 234 -5.77 -9.84 -18.14
CA GLN A 234 -4.68 -10.60 -18.73
C GLN A 234 -4.36 -10.07 -20.13
N ARG A 235 -3.10 -10.23 -20.51
CA ARG A 235 -2.61 -9.94 -21.84
C ARG A 235 -1.75 -11.10 -22.30
N LEU A 236 -2.02 -11.62 -23.48
CA LEU A 236 -1.16 -12.55 -24.19
C LEU A 236 -0.49 -11.82 -25.36
N THR A 237 0.83 -11.89 -25.43
CA THR A 237 1.62 -11.33 -26.52
C THR A 237 2.35 -12.46 -27.20
N ALA A 238 2.25 -12.55 -28.53
CA ALA A 238 3.03 -13.47 -29.33
C ALA A 238 3.69 -12.69 -30.47
N GLN A 239 4.96 -12.93 -30.69
CA GLN A 239 5.75 -12.26 -31.72
C GLN A 239 6.61 -13.29 -32.46
N PHE A 240 6.79 -13.09 -33.75
CA PHE A 240 7.73 -13.80 -34.58
C PHE A 240 8.56 -12.78 -35.35
N SER A 241 9.88 -12.98 -35.42
CA SER A 241 10.76 -12.12 -36.20
C SER A 241 11.82 -12.95 -36.96
N LEU A 242 12.19 -12.46 -38.13
CA LEU A 242 13.34 -12.89 -38.87
C LEU A 242 14.35 -11.74 -38.87
N ASN A 243 15.58 -12.03 -38.47
CA ASN A 243 16.65 -11.05 -38.44
C ASN A 243 17.79 -11.54 -39.33
N TYR A 244 18.30 -10.64 -40.13
CA TYR A 244 19.45 -10.91 -40.97
C TYR A 244 20.54 -9.88 -40.65
N GLU A 245 21.72 -10.37 -40.28
CA GLU A 245 22.86 -9.55 -39.89
C GLU A 245 24.11 -10.20 -40.49
N ARG A 246 24.77 -9.52 -41.42
CA ARG A 246 25.96 -10.03 -42.07
C ARG A 246 26.88 -8.88 -42.49
N THR A 247 28.16 -9.01 -42.19
CA THR A 247 29.20 -8.12 -42.69
C THR A 247 29.67 -8.60 -44.04
N PHE A 248 29.68 -7.72 -45.04
CA PHE A 248 30.19 -7.99 -46.38
C PHE A 248 31.47 -7.20 -46.58
N ALA A 249 32.51 -7.87 -47.10
CA ALA A 249 33.77 -7.26 -47.54
C ALA A 249 34.44 -6.38 -46.48
N GLU A 250 34.45 -6.83 -45.21
CA GLU A 250 35.07 -6.21 -44.04
C GLU A 250 34.58 -4.80 -43.63
N ASP A 251 33.84 -4.07 -44.49
CA ASP A 251 33.47 -2.65 -44.33
C ASP A 251 31.96 -2.36 -44.42
N HIS A 252 31.08 -3.34 -44.73
CA HIS A 252 29.64 -3.12 -44.89
C HIS A 252 28.80 -4.07 -44.05
N ASP A 253 28.12 -3.55 -43.02
CA ASP A 253 27.16 -4.29 -42.23
C ASP A 253 25.73 -4.06 -42.76
N LEU A 254 24.95 -5.16 -42.84
CA LEU A 254 23.52 -5.20 -43.16
C LEU A 254 22.77 -5.92 -42.04
#